data_817ca320d37358c13dbedc9cbadb3b9a
#
_entry.id   817ca320d37358c13dbedc9cbadb3b9a
#
_cell.length_a   1.000
_cell.length_b   1.000
_cell.length_c   1.000
_cell.angle_alpha   90.00
_cell.angle_beta   90.00
_cell.angle_gamma   90.00
#
_symmetry.space_group_name_H-M   'P 1'
#
loop_
_entity.id
_entity.type
_entity.pdbx_description
1 polymer ?
#
loop_
_entity_poly.entity_id
_entity_poly.type
_entity_poly.pdbx_seq_one_letter_code
_entity_poly.pdbx_strand_id
1 'polypeptide(L)'
;SNLTTIYNDENNEFHDYLVEKLPTKYSWQIHFNFAKNNEDGTPDTNWNTAIANEAFRKSWYYGLNLSEYWKRTNAIDPFACENNFYTMKGLVYTSDGTDYTELVRQELELPELNGEQIVRLDAEKAEQYKQQAIEELTALGVTFPVEMDYYIAAANQVSLDSANVLKQCFSDSLGDDYVTLNILTYVSSSTQEVITPRLHSALFGYGWGADYGDPQNYLGQETYGNDNAYFSASYNYINEVEANENTQNLIDTFVTFTEMV
;
A
#
# COMPACT_ATOMS: atom_id res chain seq x y z
N SER A 1 -20.80 5.85 13.84
CA SER A 1 -20.65 7.31 14.06
C SER A 1 -21.99 8.00 13.89
N ASN A 2 -22.15 9.23 14.39
CA ASN A 2 -23.39 10.02 14.20
C ASN A 2 -23.68 10.22 12.69
N LEU A 3 -22.66 10.34 11.86
CA LEU A 3 -22.80 10.49 10.41
C LEU A 3 -23.49 9.28 9.76
N THR A 4 -23.10 8.06 10.13
CA THR A 4 -23.73 6.83 9.63
C THR A 4 -25.20 6.74 10.03
N THR A 5 -25.53 7.17 11.26
CA THR A 5 -26.92 7.21 11.73
C THR A 5 -27.76 8.21 10.92
N ILE A 6 -27.22 9.41 10.65
CA ILE A 6 -27.91 10.43 9.84
C ILE A 6 -28.09 9.94 8.39
N TYR A 7 -27.06 9.32 7.82
CA TYR A 7 -27.09 8.81 6.44
C TYR A 7 -28.14 7.70 6.24
N ASN A 8 -28.29 6.80 7.23
CA ASN A 8 -29.21 5.67 7.15
C ASN A 8 -30.66 6.00 7.55
N ASP A 9 -30.94 7.20 8.03
CA ASP A 9 -32.25 7.63 8.46
C ASP A 9 -32.71 8.85 7.65
N GLU A 10 -33.47 8.61 6.58
CA GLU A 10 -34.00 9.64 5.70
C GLU A 10 -34.95 10.64 6.43
N ASN A 11 -35.46 10.28 7.62
CA ASN A 11 -36.28 11.16 8.44
C ASN A 11 -35.48 11.98 9.44
N ASN A 12 -34.17 11.80 9.49
CA ASN A 12 -33.28 12.57 10.36
C ASN A 12 -33.25 14.04 9.92
N GLU A 13 -33.42 14.97 10.86
CA GLU A 13 -33.46 16.41 10.57
C GLU A 13 -32.19 16.95 9.86
N PHE A 14 -31.08 16.21 9.92
CA PHE A 14 -29.81 16.56 9.27
C PHE A 14 -29.53 15.80 7.98
N HIS A 15 -30.42 14.87 7.57
CA HIS A 15 -30.20 14.04 6.39
C HIS A 15 -30.05 14.88 5.11
N ASP A 16 -30.92 15.87 4.91
CA ASP A 16 -30.91 16.75 3.73
C ASP A 16 -29.70 17.72 3.67
N TYR A 17 -28.94 17.82 4.77
CA TYR A 17 -27.72 18.61 4.83
C TYR A 17 -26.45 17.79 4.54
N LEU A 18 -26.59 16.49 4.29
CA LEU A 18 -25.47 15.66 3.90
C LEU A 18 -24.99 16.07 2.50
N VAL A 19 -23.70 16.29 2.38
CA VAL A 19 -23.05 16.59 1.10
C VAL A 19 -21.89 15.61 0.89
N GLU A 20 -21.74 15.17 -0.33
CA GLU A 20 -20.58 14.39 -0.71
C GLU A 20 -19.32 15.27 -0.64
N LYS A 21 -18.28 14.75 0.04
CA LYS A 21 -17.02 15.45 0.13
C LYS A 21 -16.25 15.31 -1.19
N LEU A 22 -15.73 16.41 -1.70
CA LEU A 22 -14.85 16.38 -2.86
C LEU A 22 -13.60 15.53 -2.58
N PRO A 23 -13.08 14.82 -3.59
CA PRO A 23 -11.81 14.11 -3.49
C PRO A 23 -10.72 15.00 -2.92
N THR A 24 -9.88 14.45 -2.05
CA THR A 24 -8.73 15.19 -1.51
C THR A 24 -7.54 15.07 -2.46
N LYS A 25 -6.57 15.97 -2.31
CA LYS A 25 -5.31 15.88 -3.05
C LYS A 25 -4.39 14.73 -2.60
N TYR A 26 -4.74 14.03 -1.53
CA TYR A 26 -3.89 13.00 -0.93
C TYR A 26 -4.12 11.65 -1.60
N SER A 27 -3.04 11.10 -2.15
CA SER A 27 -2.95 9.70 -2.58
C SER A 27 -2.34 8.87 -1.45
N TRP A 28 -3.06 7.83 -1.00
CA TRP A 28 -2.66 6.97 0.11
C TRP A 28 -2.27 5.60 -0.42
N GLN A 29 -1.10 5.11 0.00
CA GLN A 29 -0.53 3.86 -0.50
C GLN A 29 -0.13 2.94 0.65
N ILE A 30 0.23 1.70 0.24
CA ILE A 30 1.00 0.76 1.05
C ILE A 30 2.45 0.86 0.56
N HIS A 31 3.34 1.32 1.44
CA HIS A 31 4.77 1.40 1.12
C HIS A 31 5.49 0.22 1.71
N PHE A 32 6.01 -0.67 0.86
CA PHE A 32 6.82 -1.80 1.28
C PHE A 32 8.24 -1.34 1.65
N ASN A 33 8.78 -1.90 2.72
CA ASN A 33 10.18 -1.76 3.05
C ASN A 33 10.97 -2.88 2.37
N PHE A 34 11.76 -2.53 1.39
CA PHE A 34 12.57 -3.48 0.61
C PHE A 34 13.94 -3.79 1.22
N ALA A 35 14.25 -3.20 2.37
CA ALA A 35 15.49 -3.42 3.10
C ALA A 35 15.25 -3.40 4.62
N LYS A 36 14.31 -4.26 5.06
CA LYS A 36 13.94 -4.42 6.46
C LYS A 36 15.10 -5.00 7.28
N ASN A 37 15.25 -4.50 8.51
CA ASN A 37 16.14 -5.05 9.51
C ASN A 37 15.35 -5.75 10.63
N ASN A 38 16.03 -6.68 11.30
CA ASN A 38 15.66 -7.22 12.58
C ASN A 38 15.96 -6.21 13.70
N GLU A 39 15.46 -6.43 14.92
CA GLU A 39 15.70 -5.57 16.08
C GLU A 39 17.18 -5.44 16.44
N ASP A 40 18.00 -6.44 16.13
CA ASP A 40 19.46 -6.43 16.36
C ASP A 40 20.24 -5.67 15.26
N GLY A 41 19.54 -5.11 14.27
CA GLY A 41 20.11 -4.36 13.15
C GLY A 41 20.60 -5.23 11.98
N THR A 42 20.48 -6.54 12.05
CA THR A 42 20.77 -7.43 10.93
C THR A 42 19.64 -7.39 9.88
N PRO A 43 19.94 -7.58 8.56
CA PRO A 43 18.90 -7.66 7.55
C PRO A 43 17.92 -8.82 7.80
N ASP A 44 16.62 -8.57 7.64
CA ASP A 44 15.61 -9.62 7.58
C ASP A 44 15.62 -10.26 6.19
N THR A 45 16.46 -11.28 6.03
CA THR A 45 16.67 -11.94 4.73
C THR A 45 15.37 -12.56 4.20
N ASN A 46 14.53 -13.14 5.08
CA ASN A 46 13.31 -13.80 4.65
C ASN A 46 12.31 -12.81 4.03
N TRP A 47 12.02 -11.70 4.74
CA TRP A 47 11.17 -10.65 4.25
C TRP A 47 11.75 -9.97 3.00
N ASN A 48 13.02 -9.56 3.05
CA ASN A 48 13.66 -8.81 1.98
C ASN A 48 13.70 -9.60 0.65
N THR A 49 13.95 -10.91 0.72
CA THR A 49 13.92 -11.78 -0.46
C THR A 49 12.49 -11.94 -0.98
N ALA A 50 11.52 -12.14 -0.09
CA ALA A 50 10.13 -12.31 -0.48
C ALA A 50 9.56 -11.05 -1.14
N ILE A 51 9.75 -9.87 -0.52
CA ILE A 51 9.14 -8.63 -1.03
C ILE A 51 9.78 -8.15 -2.35
N ALA A 52 11.03 -8.52 -2.63
CA ALA A 52 11.68 -8.23 -3.91
C ALA A 52 11.08 -9.05 -5.07
N ASN A 53 10.42 -10.18 -4.79
CA ASN A 53 9.82 -11.03 -5.81
C ASN A 53 8.54 -10.40 -6.40
N GLU A 54 8.47 -10.30 -7.72
CA GLU A 54 7.34 -9.67 -8.40
C GLU A 54 6.06 -10.50 -8.26
N ALA A 55 6.14 -11.83 -8.37
CA ALA A 55 4.97 -12.70 -8.24
C ALA A 55 4.39 -12.61 -6.81
N PHE A 56 5.23 -12.49 -5.79
CA PHE A 56 4.80 -12.26 -4.41
C PHE A 56 3.98 -10.98 -4.28
N ARG A 57 4.46 -9.85 -4.82
CA ARG A 57 3.71 -8.58 -4.80
C ARG A 57 2.43 -8.64 -5.65
N LYS A 58 2.47 -9.29 -6.81
CA LYS A 58 1.29 -9.47 -7.69
C LYS A 58 0.20 -10.33 -7.04
N SER A 59 0.58 -11.35 -6.27
CA SER A 59 -0.40 -12.15 -5.52
C SER A 59 -1.19 -11.30 -4.53
N TRP A 60 -0.56 -10.31 -3.88
CA TRP A 60 -1.24 -9.35 -3.00
C TRP A 60 -2.11 -8.37 -3.79
N TYR A 61 -1.60 -7.86 -4.91
CA TYR A 61 -2.35 -6.92 -5.74
C TYR A 61 -3.68 -7.51 -6.19
N TYR A 62 -3.67 -8.75 -6.68
CA TYR A 62 -4.88 -9.42 -7.15
C TYR A 62 -5.69 -10.11 -6.05
N GLY A 63 -5.11 -10.43 -4.91
CA GLY A 63 -5.74 -11.22 -3.87
C GLY A 63 -6.21 -10.44 -2.64
N LEU A 64 -5.48 -9.41 -2.22
CA LEU A 64 -5.73 -8.75 -0.93
C LEU A 64 -7.00 -7.89 -0.96
N ASN A 65 -8.04 -8.35 -0.27
CA ASN A 65 -9.30 -7.62 -0.10
C ASN A 65 -9.28 -6.78 1.17
N LEU A 66 -9.22 -5.46 1.01
CA LEU A 66 -9.16 -4.49 2.10
C LEU A 66 -10.52 -3.84 2.43
N SER A 67 -11.64 -4.34 1.89
CA SER A 67 -12.95 -3.71 2.06
C SER A 67 -13.35 -3.53 3.53
N GLU A 68 -13.12 -4.55 4.38
CA GLU A 68 -13.42 -4.46 5.81
C GLU A 68 -12.51 -3.44 6.55
N TYR A 69 -11.25 -3.33 6.12
CA TYR A 69 -10.35 -2.30 6.65
C TYR A 69 -10.77 -0.89 6.21
N TRP A 70 -11.19 -0.71 4.95
CA TRP A 70 -11.69 0.58 4.46
C TRP A 70 -12.98 1.04 5.15
N LYS A 71 -13.86 0.11 5.58
CA LYS A 71 -15.04 0.44 6.39
C LYS A 71 -14.69 1.12 7.72
N ARG A 72 -13.47 0.95 8.21
CA ARG A 72 -12.98 1.67 9.40
C ARG A 72 -12.76 3.16 9.11
N THR A 73 -12.36 3.49 7.89
CA THR A 73 -12.11 4.87 7.43
C THR A 73 -13.38 5.50 6.86
N ASN A 74 -14.09 4.78 6.02
CA ASN A 74 -15.34 5.23 5.39
C ASN A 74 -16.40 4.12 5.50
N ALA A 75 -17.25 4.22 6.52
CA ALA A 75 -18.29 3.22 6.78
C ALA A 75 -19.49 3.33 5.84
N ILE A 76 -19.66 4.48 5.15
CA ILE A 76 -20.78 4.74 4.24
C ILE A 76 -20.43 4.24 2.83
N ASP A 77 -19.27 4.61 2.36
CA ASP A 77 -18.78 4.27 1.03
C ASP A 77 -17.32 3.79 1.10
N PRO A 78 -17.08 2.55 1.51
CA PRO A 78 -15.73 2.01 1.67
C PRO A 78 -14.97 1.90 0.34
N PHE A 79 -15.66 1.70 -0.78
CA PHE A 79 -15.04 1.54 -2.09
C PHE A 79 -14.57 2.85 -2.71
N ALA A 80 -15.05 4.00 -2.21
CA ALA A 80 -14.44 5.30 -2.51
C ALA A 80 -13.00 5.43 -2.00
N CYS A 81 -12.54 4.50 -1.15
CA CYS A 81 -11.15 4.40 -0.72
C CYS A 81 -10.24 3.72 -1.75
N GLU A 82 -10.80 3.07 -2.78
CA GLU A 82 -9.98 2.45 -3.83
C GLU A 82 -9.32 3.52 -4.70
N ASN A 83 -8.02 3.38 -4.90
CA ASN A 83 -7.24 4.19 -5.82
C ASN A 83 -6.22 3.29 -6.54
N ASN A 84 -6.20 3.34 -7.87
CA ASN A 84 -5.28 2.56 -8.70
C ASN A 84 -4.15 3.41 -9.27
N PHE A 85 -4.00 4.65 -8.80
CA PHE A 85 -3.05 5.62 -9.32
C PHE A 85 -2.18 6.20 -8.21
N TYR A 86 -0.96 6.56 -8.54
CA TYR A 86 -0.08 7.34 -7.68
C TYR A 86 -0.54 8.80 -7.54
N THR A 87 -1.07 9.36 -8.63
CA THR A 87 -1.63 10.71 -8.70
C THR A 87 -3.12 10.69 -8.37
N MET A 88 -3.66 11.84 -7.98
CA MET A 88 -5.09 11.96 -7.70
C MET A 88 -5.86 12.54 -8.88
N LYS A 89 -7.08 12.02 -9.08
CA LYS A 89 -8.03 12.52 -10.07
C LYS A 89 -8.38 13.98 -9.78
N GLY A 90 -8.54 14.78 -10.83
CA GLY A 90 -9.00 16.15 -10.73
C GLY A 90 -7.90 17.20 -10.50
N LEU A 91 -6.63 16.81 -10.53
CA LEU A 91 -5.52 17.76 -10.31
C LEU A 91 -4.84 18.22 -11.58
N VAL A 92 -4.74 17.36 -12.57
CA VAL A 92 -4.02 17.63 -13.82
C VAL A 92 -4.87 17.24 -15.01
N TYR A 93 -4.95 18.13 -15.99
CA TYR A 93 -5.69 17.92 -17.21
C TYR A 93 -4.81 18.24 -18.43
N THR A 94 -5.01 17.48 -19.49
CA THR A 94 -4.46 17.82 -20.81
C THR A 94 -5.17 19.04 -21.41
N SER A 95 -4.63 19.57 -22.50
CA SER A 95 -5.19 20.76 -23.17
C SER A 95 -6.62 20.56 -23.72
N ASP A 96 -7.04 19.32 -23.93
CA ASP A 96 -8.40 18.95 -24.37
C ASP A 96 -9.36 18.67 -23.19
N GLY A 97 -8.88 18.79 -21.96
CA GLY A 97 -9.67 18.58 -20.74
C GLY A 97 -9.72 17.16 -20.24
N THR A 98 -8.93 16.23 -20.80
CA THR A 98 -8.83 14.86 -20.30
C THR A 98 -8.03 14.83 -19.00
N ASP A 99 -8.55 14.18 -17.96
CA ASP A 99 -7.85 13.99 -16.70
C ASP A 99 -6.61 13.11 -16.89
N TYR A 100 -5.49 13.48 -16.29
CA TYR A 100 -4.24 12.72 -16.39
C TYR A 100 -4.39 11.27 -15.94
N THR A 101 -5.16 11.01 -14.87
CA THR A 101 -5.39 9.65 -14.36
C THR A 101 -6.12 8.77 -15.37
N GLU A 102 -6.95 9.34 -16.24
CA GLU A 102 -7.62 8.61 -17.30
C GLU A 102 -6.63 8.17 -18.39
N LEU A 103 -5.64 9.00 -18.73
CA LEU A 103 -4.56 8.60 -19.63
C LEU A 103 -3.73 7.45 -19.06
N VAL A 104 -3.38 7.54 -17.77
CA VAL A 104 -2.67 6.47 -17.07
C VAL A 104 -3.48 5.17 -17.07
N ARG A 105 -4.78 5.26 -16.80
CA ARG A 105 -5.68 4.12 -16.81
C ARG A 105 -5.71 3.42 -18.17
N GLN A 106 -5.81 4.20 -19.25
CA GLN A 106 -5.82 3.67 -20.60
C GLN A 106 -4.49 3.05 -21.00
N GLU A 107 -3.37 3.71 -20.73
CA GLU A 107 -2.04 3.24 -21.09
C GLU A 107 -1.65 1.94 -20.34
N LEU A 108 -2.05 1.83 -19.07
CA LEU A 108 -1.77 0.67 -18.25
C LEU A 108 -2.88 -0.40 -18.28
N GLU A 109 -3.91 -0.20 -19.10
CA GLU A 109 -5.07 -1.09 -19.21
C GLU A 109 -5.72 -1.41 -17.85
N LEU A 110 -5.73 -0.41 -16.93
CA LEU A 110 -6.30 -0.58 -15.60
C LEU A 110 -7.83 -0.56 -15.66
N PRO A 111 -8.51 -1.36 -14.84
CA PRO A 111 -9.96 -1.34 -14.76
C PRO A 111 -10.47 0.01 -14.25
N GLU A 112 -11.66 0.39 -14.72
CA GLU A 112 -12.36 1.57 -14.21
C GLU A 112 -12.87 1.31 -12.79
N LEU A 113 -12.64 2.26 -11.88
CA LEU A 113 -13.18 2.21 -10.52
C LEU A 113 -14.70 2.46 -10.58
N ASN A 114 -15.48 1.56 -9.99
CA ASN A 114 -16.96 1.61 -10.05
C ASN A 114 -17.62 2.01 -8.74
N GLY A 115 -16.87 2.11 -7.63
CA GLY A 115 -17.40 2.44 -6.31
C GLY A 115 -18.26 1.34 -5.67
N GLU A 116 -18.37 0.17 -6.28
CA GLU A 116 -19.22 -0.93 -5.79
C GLU A 116 -18.40 -2.10 -5.24
N GLN A 117 -17.20 -2.29 -5.78
CA GLN A 117 -16.30 -3.38 -5.41
C GLN A 117 -14.84 -3.02 -5.70
N ILE A 118 -13.91 -3.79 -5.13
CA ILE A 118 -12.49 -3.67 -5.46
C ILE A 118 -12.25 -4.29 -6.83
N VAL A 119 -12.02 -3.43 -7.84
CA VAL A 119 -11.99 -3.87 -9.25
C VAL A 119 -10.71 -4.62 -9.64
N ARG A 120 -9.62 -4.49 -8.87
CA ARG A 120 -8.36 -5.21 -9.12
C ARG A 120 -8.36 -6.67 -8.69
N LEU A 121 -9.33 -7.08 -7.86
CA LEU A 121 -9.38 -8.45 -7.35
C LEU A 121 -9.65 -9.45 -8.46
N ASP A 122 -8.80 -10.48 -8.53
CA ASP A 122 -8.87 -11.57 -9.48
C ASP A 122 -8.32 -12.83 -8.80
N ALA A 123 -9.21 -13.67 -8.31
CA ALA A 123 -8.84 -14.84 -7.53
C ALA A 123 -7.99 -15.85 -8.31
N GLU A 124 -8.19 -15.98 -9.62
CA GLU A 124 -7.41 -16.89 -10.47
C GLU A 124 -5.96 -16.37 -10.61
N LYS A 125 -5.80 -15.10 -10.93
CA LYS A 125 -4.47 -14.47 -11.00
C LYS A 125 -3.77 -14.46 -9.64
N ALA A 126 -4.51 -14.17 -8.56
CA ALA A 126 -3.96 -14.17 -7.21
C ALA A 126 -3.37 -15.54 -6.86
N GLU A 127 -4.11 -16.62 -7.11
CA GLU A 127 -3.65 -17.98 -6.86
C GLU A 127 -2.48 -18.36 -7.78
N GLN A 128 -2.55 -18.02 -9.08
CA GLN A 128 -1.46 -18.27 -10.01
C GLN A 128 -0.15 -17.62 -9.52
N TYR A 129 -0.19 -16.34 -9.18
CA TYR A 129 0.99 -15.63 -8.69
C TYR A 129 1.44 -16.10 -7.31
N LYS A 130 0.53 -16.53 -6.43
CA LYS A 130 0.86 -17.14 -5.14
C LYS A 130 1.67 -18.42 -5.35
N GLN A 131 1.21 -19.31 -6.22
CA GLN A 131 1.92 -20.57 -6.52
C GLN A 131 3.29 -20.31 -7.15
N GLN A 132 3.38 -19.38 -8.10
CA GLN A 132 4.64 -18.97 -8.71
C GLN A 132 5.61 -18.40 -7.65
N ALA A 133 5.13 -17.52 -6.77
CA ALA A 133 5.94 -16.96 -5.70
C ALA A 133 6.46 -18.02 -4.73
N ILE A 134 5.61 -18.98 -4.34
CA ILE A 134 6.02 -20.06 -3.46
C ILE A 134 7.15 -20.89 -4.10
N GLU A 135 7.03 -21.24 -5.38
CA GLU A 135 8.04 -22.00 -6.10
C GLU A 135 9.37 -21.22 -6.19
N GLU A 136 9.34 -19.99 -6.68
CA GLU A 136 10.52 -19.15 -6.87
C GLU A 136 11.21 -18.83 -5.53
N LEU A 137 10.45 -18.45 -4.51
CA LEU A 137 10.96 -18.04 -3.21
C LEU A 137 11.48 -19.23 -2.38
N THR A 138 10.85 -20.39 -2.47
CA THR A 138 11.38 -21.62 -1.83
C THR A 138 12.72 -22.00 -2.42
N ALA A 139 12.91 -21.83 -3.74
CA ALA A 139 14.20 -22.06 -4.39
C ALA A 139 15.30 -21.09 -3.93
N LEU A 140 14.92 -19.90 -3.45
CA LEU A 140 15.80 -18.89 -2.85
C LEU A 140 15.99 -19.05 -1.33
N GLY A 141 15.36 -20.08 -0.71
CA GLY A 141 15.48 -20.36 0.71
C GLY A 141 14.51 -19.59 1.62
N VAL A 142 13.51 -18.90 1.05
CA VAL A 142 12.46 -18.26 1.83
C VAL A 142 11.58 -19.30 2.51
N THR A 143 11.28 -19.07 3.77
CA THR A 143 10.38 -19.90 4.57
C THR A 143 8.99 -19.25 4.66
N PHE A 144 7.95 -20.08 4.57
CA PHE A 144 6.56 -19.65 4.72
C PHE A 144 5.98 -20.09 6.06
N PRO A 145 5.05 -19.32 6.66
CA PRO A 145 4.56 -18.02 6.16
C PRO A 145 5.65 -16.94 6.19
N VAL A 146 5.57 -15.99 5.25
CA VAL A 146 6.39 -14.77 5.32
C VAL A 146 5.79 -13.87 6.39
N GLU A 147 6.59 -13.49 7.38
CA GLU A 147 6.14 -12.62 8.48
C GLU A 147 6.20 -11.16 8.07
N MET A 148 5.09 -10.46 8.26
CA MET A 148 4.95 -9.03 8.00
C MET A 148 4.77 -8.27 9.31
N ASP A 149 5.77 -7.45 9.68
CA ASP A 149 5.74 -6.64 10.89
C ASP A 149 5.08 -5.29 10.62
N TYR A 150 3.94 -5.07 11.28
CA TYR A 150 3.14 -3.85 11.21
C TYR A 150 3.12 -3.15 12.57
N TYR A 151 3.63 -1.92 12.60
CA TYR A 151 3.78 -1.15 13.83
C TYR A 151 2.68 -0.13 14.01
N ILE A 152 2.12 -0.07 15.21
CA ILE A 152 1.13 0.92 15.64
C ILE A 152 1.58 1.64 16.91
N ALA A 153 1.02 2.82 17.20
CA ALA A 153 1.28 3.53 18.46
C ALA A 153 0.75 2.71 19.64
N ALA A 154 1.60 2.52 20.65
CA ALA A 154 1.18 1.90 21.91
C ALA A 154 0.05 2.71 22.57
N ALA A 155 -0.83 2.04 23.33
CA ALA A 155 -1.97 2.64 23.99
C ALA A 155 -3.00 3.36 23.10
N ASN A 156 -2.99 3.10 21.79
CA ASN A 156 -3.99 3.58 20.84
C ASN A 156 -4.97 2.45 20.45
N GLN A 157 -6.10 2.38 21.18
CA GLN A 157 -7.09 1.33 20.96
C GLN A 157 -7.69 1.37 19.53
N VAL A 158 -7.91 2.55 18.96
CA VAL A 158 -8.46 2.69 17.60
C VAL A 158 -7.49 2.11 16.57
N SER A 159 -6.19 2.37 16.73
CA SER A 159 -5.15 1.78 15.86
C SER A 159 -5.08 0.28 16.02
N LEU A 160 -5.18 -0.24 17.25
CA LEU A 160 -5.18 -1.68 17.52
C LEU A 160 -6.40 -2.37 16.89
N ASP A 161 -7.58 -1.80 17.04
CA ASP A 161 -8.81 -2.34 16.42
C ASP A 161 -8.68 -2.36 14.90
N SER A 162 -8.13 -1.31 14.30
CA SER A 162 -7.90 -1.24 12.85
C SER A 162 -6.84 -2.24 12.39
N ALA A 163 -5.76 -2.40 13.15
CA ALA A 163 -4.71 -3.37 12.87
C ALA A 163 -5.22 -4.83 12.92
N ASN A 164 -6.10 -5.15 13.88
CA ASN A 164 -6.73 -6.46 13.95
C ASN A 164 -7.64 -6.74 12.73
N VAL A 165 -8.39 -5.73 12.26
CA VAL A 165 -9.17 -5.87 11.01
C VAL A 165 -8.25 -6.05 9.81
N LEU A 166 -7.14 -5.29 9.73
CA LEU A 166 -6.15 -5.45 8.67
C LEU A 166 -5.55 -6.87 8.69
N LYS A 167 -5.16 -7.36 9.86
CA LYS A 167 -4.67 -8.74 10.02
C LYS A 167 -5.67 -9.76 9.52
N GLN A 168 -6.96 -9.59 9.84
CA GLN A 168 -8.02 -10.48 9.34
C GLN A 168 -8.16 -10.40 7.82
N CYS A 169 -8.05 -9.21 7.22
CA CYS A 169 -8.05 -9.05 5.76
C CYS A 169 -6.91 -9.86 5.10
N PHE A 170 -5.72 -9.85 5.69
CA PHE A 170 -4.59 -10.65 5.19
C PHE A 170 -4.86 -12.14 5.32
N SER A 171 -5.30 -12.61 6.49
CA SER A 171 -5.64 -14.01 6.74
C SER A 171 -6.69 -14.54 5.78
N ASP A 172 -7.80 -13.80 5.62
CA ASP A 172 -8.92 -14.19 4.75
C ASP A 172 -8.57 -14.16 3.27
N SER A 173 -7.68 -13.25 2.86
CA SER A 173 -7.35 -13.02 1.45
C SER A 173 -6.20 -13.86 0.95
N LEU A 174 -5.14 -14.00 1.74
CA LEU A 174 -3.88 -14.60 1.33
C LEU A 174 -3.60 -15.95 2.01
N GLY A 175 -4.19 -16.16 3.19
CA GLY A 175 -3.96 -17.33 4.02
C GLY A 175 -2.78 -17.20 4.98
N ASP A 176 -2.97 -17.64 6.22
CA ASP A 176 -1.94 -17.56 7.27
C ASP A 176 -0.73 -18.48 7.03
N ASP A 177 -0.85 -19.42 6.10
CA ASP A 177 0.23 -20.28 5.63
C ASP A 177 1.17 -19.60 4.61
N TYR A 178 0.73 -18.47 4.04
CA TYR A 178 1.48 -17.70 3.04
C TYR A 178 2.06 -16.41 3.61
N VAL A 179 1.23 -15.58 4.26
CA VAL A 179 1.65 -14.33 4.90
C VAL A 179 0.98 -14.21 6.27
N THR A 180 1.78 -13.94 7.30
CA THR A 180 1.28 -13.67 8.64
C THR A 180 1.60 -12.24 9.05
N LEU A 181 0.56 -11.45 9.39
CA LEU A 181 0.73 -10.08 9.87
C LEU A 181 0.92 -10.07 11.40
N ASN A 182 2.06 -9.57 11.85
CA ASN A 182 2.39 -9.32 13.25
C ASN A 182 2.07 -7.87 13.62
N ILE A 183 1.31 -7.65 14.69
CA ILE A 183 1.01 -6.32 15.21
C ILE A 183 2.00 -6.00 16.31
N LEU A 184 2.88 -5.03 16.07
CA LEU A 184 3.90 -4.56 16.98
C LEU A 184 3.61 -3.10 17.38
N THR A 185 4.29 -2.60 18.42
CA THR A 185 4.02 -1.25 18.92
C THR A 185 5.30 -0.44 19.08
N TYR A 186 5.15 0.88 18.86
CA TYR A 186 6.13 1.88 19.27
C TYR A 186 5.54 2.82 20.34
N VAL A 187 6.38 3.49 21.13
CA VAL A 187 5.94 4.25 22.29
C VAL A 187 5.83 5.76 22.01
N SER A 188 6.81 6.36 21.38
CA SER A 188 6.88 7.82 21.24
C SER A 188 6.93 8.30 19.79
N SER A 189 7.75 7.68 18.95
CA SER A 189 7.98 8.15 17.58
C SER A 189 8.13 6.98 16.60
N SER A 190 7.17 6.83 15.69
CA SER A 190 7.28 5.85 14.60
C SER A 190 8.55 6.07 13.76
N THR A 191 8.91 7.33 13.50
CA THR A 191 10.11 7.65 12.71
C THR A 191 11.38 7.15 13.38
N GLN A 192 11.56 7.44 14.67
CA GLN A 192 12.80 7.12 15.38
C GLN A 192 12.88 5.65 15.79
N GLU A 193 11.75 5.07 16.22
CA GLU A 193 11.72 3.72 16.77
C GLU A 193 11.53 2.64 15.70
N VAL A 194 10.96 2.97 14.54
CA VAL A 194 10.55 1.99 13.53
C VAL A 194 11.10 2.29 12.13
N ILE A 195 10.87 3.51 11.61
CA ILE A 195 11.18 3.84 10.21
C ILE A 195 12.70 4.01 10.02
N THR A 196 13.35 4.81 10.84
CA THR A 196 14.81 5.03 10.74
C THR A 196 15.62 3.74 10.92
N PRO A 197 15.35 2.87 11.91
CA PRO A 197 16.02 1.58 12.02
C PRO A 197 15.49 0.53 11.01
N ARG A 198 14.47 0.85 10.22
CA ARG A 198 13.91 -0.01 9.16
C ARG A 198 13.30 -1.32 9.68
N LEU A 199 12.61 -1.29 10.82
CA LEU A 199 12.04 -2.49 11.46
C LEU A 199 10.70 -2.94 10.84
N HIS A 200 9.95 -2.02 10.20
CA HIS A 200 8.66 -2.31 9.59
C HIS A 200 8.79 -3.08 8.28
N SER A 201 7.82 -3.94 7.99
CA SER A 201 7.68 -4.58 6.69
C SER A 201 6.96 -3.70 5.67
N ALA A 202 5.92 -2.99 6.12
CA ALA A 202 5.20 -2.02 5.28
C ALA A 202 4.57 -0.92 6.13
N LEU A 203 4.35 0.24 5.49
CA LEU A 203 3.60 1.37 6.06
C LEU A 203 2.23 1.42 5.39
N PHE A 204 1.16 1.44 6.21
CA PHE A 204 -0.21 1.62 5.77
C PHE A 204 -0.72 2.99 6.16
N GLY A 205 -1.51 3.62 5.27
CA GLY A 205 -2.06 4.93 5.53
C GLY A 205 -1.03 6.05 5.46
N TYR A 206 0.04 5.86 4.72
CA TYR A 206 0.98 6.88 4.32
C TYR A 206 0.65 7.34 2.91
N GLY A 207 0.72 8.64 2.66
CA GLY A 207 0.36 9.21 1.37
C GLY A 207 0.95 10.58 1.16
N TRP A 208 0.91 11.03 -0.08
CA TRP A 208 1.38 12.35 -0.49
C TRP A 208 0.23 13.19 -1.01
N GLY A 209 0.20 14.45 -0.64
CA GLY A 209 -0.73 15.45 -1.19
C GLY A 209 0.04 16.49 -1.95
N ALA A 210 -0.10 16.52 -3.26
CA ALA A 210 0.65 17.41 -4.12
C ALA A 210 0.61 18.89 -3.69
N ASP A 211 1.74 19.56 -3.76
CA ASP A 211 1.88 21.00 -3.48
C ASP A 211 1.41 21.85 -4.67
N TYR A 212 1.46 21.28 -5.87
CA TYR A 212 1.01 21.91 -7.13
C TYR A 212 0.50 20.83 -8.10
N GLY A 213 -0.29 21.25 -9.09
CA GLY A 213 -0.96 20.36 -10.04
C GLY A 213 -0.02 19.84 -11.14
N ASP A 214 0.95 19.00 -10.78
CA ASP A 214 1.84 18.30 -11.69
C ASP A 214 2.04 16.87 -11.21
N PRO A 215 1.93 15.84 -12.07
CA PRO A 215 2.18 14.46 -11.71
C PRO A 215 3.56 14.23 -11.07
N GLN A 216 4.57 14.98 -11.49
CA GLN A 216 5.93 14.91 -10.98
C GLN A 216 6.00 15.16 -9.46
N ASN A 217 5.09 15.98 -8.90
CA ASN A 217 5.07 16.21 -7.45
C ASN A 217 4.67 14.98 -6.64
N TYR A 218 3.88 14.07 -7.22
CA TYR A 218 3.61 12.76 -6.62
C TYR A 218 4.75 11.78 -6.90
N LEU A 219 5.13 11.62 -8.17
CA LEU A 219 6.08 10.61 -8.62
C LEU A 219 7.49 10.86 -8.07
N GLY A 220 7.87 12.12 -7.89
CA GLY A 220 9.15 12.51 -7.30
C GLY A 220 9.37 12.02 -5.87
N GLN A 221 8.30 11.66 -5.15
CA GLN A 221 8.39 11.11 -3.80
C GLN A 221 8.83 9.64 -3.78
N GLU A 222 8.86 8.99 -4.94
CA GLU A 222 9.19 7.57 -5.12
C GLU A 222 10.52 7.37 -5.87
N THR A 223 11.27 8.46 -6.13
CA THR A 223 12.53 8.38 -6.88
C THR A 223 13.64 7.73 -6.06
N TYR A 224 14.31 6.73 -6.65
CA TYR A 224 15.40 5.98 -6.04
C TYR A 224 16.68 6.82 -5.94
N GLY A 225 17.40 6.66 -4.82
CA GLY A 225 18.62 7.41 -4.57
C GLY A 225 18.40 8.89 -4.20
N ASN A 226 17.16 9.32 -4.02
CA ASN A 226 16.81 10.68 -3.59
C ASN A 226 16.48 10.69 -2.10
N ASP A 227 17.43 11.06 -1.26
CA ASP A 227 17.25 11.10 0.21
C ASP A 227 16.23 12.16 0.66
N ASN A 228 15.83 13.07 -0.21
CA ASN A 228 14.78 14.06 0.07
C ASN A 228 13.39 13.56 -0.32
N ALA A 229 13.26 12.44 -1.02
CA ALA A 229 11.98 11.84 -1.31
C ALA A 229 11.32 11.35 -0.02
N TYR A 230 10.03 11.62 0.14
CA TYR A 230 9.29 11.35 1.37
C TYR A 230 9.29 9.86 1.76
N PHE A 231 9.26 8.97 0.76
CA PHE A 231 9.22 7.52 0.95
C PHE A 231 10.58 6.84 0.78
N SER A 232 11.66 7.60 0.69
CA SER A 232 13.02 7.08 0.41
C SER A 232 13.48 5.98 1.37
N ALA A 233 13.07 6.03 2.64
CA ALA A 233 13.38 4.99 3.62
C ALA A 233 12.83 3.60 3.24
N SER A 234 11.84 3.51 2.36
CA SER A 234 11.23 2.25 1.95
C SER A 234 12.05 1.50 0.89
N TYR A 235 12.83 2.20 0.06
CA TYR A 235 13.49 1.58 -1.10
C TYR A 235 14.93 2.03 -1.38
N ASN A 236 15.43 3.14 -0.82
CA ASN A 236 16.80 3.60 -1.09
C ASN A 236 17.90 2.65 -0.61
N TYR A 237 17.55 1.70 0.25
CA TYR A 237 18.49 0.75 0.83
C TYR A 237 18.45 -0.64 0.19
N ILE A 238 17.75 -0.81 -0.93
CA ILE A 238 17.63 -2.11 -1.63
C ILE A 238 19.01 -2.68 -2.00
N ASN A 239 19.97 -1.84 -2.32
CA ASN A 239 21.34 -2.23 -2.63
C ASN A 239 22.14 -2.78 -1.43
N GLU A 240 21.64 -2.66 -0.21
CA GLU A 240 22.21 -3.27 1.00
C GLU A 240 21.71 -4.71 1.23
N VAL A 241 20.66 -5.12 0.50
CA VAL A 241 20.09 -6.47 0.59
C VAL A 241 20.94 -7.44 -0.24
N GLU A 242 20.93 -8.71 0.15
CA GLU A 242 21.61 -9.78 -0.60
C GLU A 242 21.16 -9.78 -2.07
N ALA A 243 22.14 -9.70 -2.97
CA ALA A 243 21.88 -9.59 -4.39
C ALA A 243 21.39 -10.92 -4.98
N ASN A 244 20.26 -10.88 -5.66
CA ASN A 244 19.72 -11.95 -6.47
C ASN A 244 19.00 -11.34 -7.69
N GLU A 245 18.48 -12.17 -8.59
CA GLU A 245 17.80 -11.69 -9.80
C GLU A 245 16.62 -10.78 -9.48
N ASN A 246 15.81 -11.12 -8.49
CA ASN A 246 14.66 -10.30 -8.10
C ASN A 246 15.08 -8.93 -7.54
N THR A 247 16.10 -8.89 -6.69
CA THR A 247 16.64 -7.65 -6.13
C THR A 247 17.21 -6.76 -7.24
N GLN A 248 17.95 -7.35 -8.20
CA GLN A 248 18.50 -6.59 -9.32
C GLN A 248 17.39 -6.03 -10.22
N ASN A 249 16.41 -6.85 -10.59
CA ASN A 249 15.25 -6.41 -11.39
C ASN A 249 14.48 -5.27 -10.71
N LEU A 250 14.35 -5.32 -9.38
CA LEU A 250 13.71 -4.29 -8.60
C LEU A 250 14.50 -2.98 -8.63
N ILE A 251 15.82 -3.03 -8.44
CA ILE A 251 16.72 -1.87 -8.55
C ILE A 251 16.64 -1.26 -9.95
N ASP A 252 16.74 -2.07 -11.00
CA ASP A 252 16.67 -1.61 -12.39
C ASP A 252 15.32 -0.94 -12.68
N THR A 253 14.22 -1.45 -12.12
CA THR A 253 12.89 -0.85 -12.22
C THR A 253 12.84 0.52 -11.56
N PHE A 254 13.38 0.65 -10.34
CA PHE A 254 13.42 1.95 -9.64
C PHE A 254 14.34 2.96 -10.31
N VAL A 255 15.49 2.52 -10.84
CA VAL A 255 16.41 3.38 -11.60
C VAL A 255 15.71 3.89 -12.87
N THR A 256 15.11 2.99 -13.66
CA THR A 256 14.37 3.35 -14.86
C THR A 256 13.24 4.34 -14.55
N PHE A 257 12.43 4.07 -13.51
CA PHE A 257 11.38 4.98 -13.08
C PHE A 257 11.94 6.37 -12.71
N THR A 258 13.05 6.41 -11.96
CA THR A 258 13.69 7.66 -11.54
C THR A 258 14.20 8.49 -12.73
N GLU A 259 14.70 7.83 -13.77
CA GLU A 259 15.14 8.50 -15.00
C GLU A 259 13.97 9.08 -15.83
N MET A 260 12.75 8.58 -15.63
CA MET A 260 11.54 9.05 -16.31
C MET A 260 10.85 10.21 -15.60
N VAL A 261 11.08 10.40 -14.30
CA VAL A 261 10.48 11.46 -13.46
C VAL A 261 11.35 12.72 -13.45
#